data_554232ca3ba053a19437bb7ce1404f0f
#
_entry.id   554232ca3ba053a19437bb7ce1404f0f
#
_cell.length_a   1.000
_cell.length_b   1.000
_cell.length_c   1.000
_cell.angle_alpha   90.00
_cell.angle_beta   90.00
_cell.angle_gamma   90.00
#
_symmetry.space_group_name_H-M   'P 1'
#
loop_
_entity.id
_entity.type
_entity.pdbx_description
1 polymer ?
#
loop_
_entity_poly.entity_id
_entity_poly.type
_entity_poly.pdbx_seq_one_letter_code
_entity_poly.pdbx_strand_id
1 'polypeptide(L)'
;MTRRCIVPFVPMRRFTNFDTPADAEPRGEPGGEPGALSRRTVVRSAGAAALGAGVSGCGGAPEGRAASTRGLPRYGPDGSAVARRAQEAARVRPFAGDRQAGVSTPQQRHVLLLAYDLDEPRPAALRTTLGRFTSALPGLVEEARRAALTVTVAVGPGLLRTAPVPHLPIFAGDRLDPAGCGGDLLVQFCAADPATVAGAAGELTRRTAGGVRWRQPGFLPPTPPGQTPRNVLGFKDGTANPAPEECERWVWDSRGGTYLVVRRVHVDVADFAALPLSRQEEVIGRHRADGAPLGGSREHDQPDMFAKTPQGRYVIPPHAHIRAAAPHLDGGARMLRRGYSYDNGADDRGLLFLAYMRDPALFVRVQQRLAERDELSRFIEHRGSAVGYVLPGAAGRPLGAGLV
;
A
#
# COMPACT_ATOMS: atom_id res chain seq x y z
N MET A 1 12.16 -34.46 -13.61
CA MET A 1 11.57 -35.14 -12.44
C MET A 1 10.79 -34.13 -11.63
N THR A 2 9.51 -34.13 -11.84
CA THR A 2 8.55 -33.13 -11.29
C THR A 2 8.19 -33.58 -9.87
N ARG A 3 8.65 -32.86 -8.84
CA ARG A 3 8.22 -33.10 -7.46
C ARG A 3 6.89 -32.38 -7.21
N ARG A 4 5.81 -33.14 -7.09
CA ARG A 4 4.51 -32.69 -6.60
C ARG A 4 4.61 -32.50 -5.09
N CYS A 5 4.32 -31.28 -4.60
CA CYS A 5 4.05 -31.04 -3.19
C CYS A 5 2.71 -31.69 -2.84
N ILE A 6 2.75 -32.71 -1.98
CA ILE A 6 1.58 -33.35 -1.39
C ILE A 6 1.24 -32.55 -0.12
N VAL A 7 0.11 -31.86 -0.14
CA VAL A 7 -0.51 -31.27 1.05
C VAL A 7 -1.39 -32.34 1.68
N PRO A 8 -1.29 -32.66 2.96
CA PRO A 8 -2.15 -33.65 3.58
C PRO A 8 -3.58 -33.13 3.68
N PHE A 9 -4.51 -33.89 3.13
CA PHE A 9 -5.94 -33.66 3.16
C PHE A 9 -6.47 -34.06 4.54
N VAL A 10 -7.02 -33.12 5.30
CA VAL A 10 -7.76 -33.39 6.55
C VAL A 10 -9.25 -33.39 6.21
N PRO A 11 -9.98 -34.50 6.42
CA PRO A 11 -11.40 -34.58 6.08
C PRO A 11 -12.26 -33.76 7.05
N MET A 12 -13.06 -32.84 6.53
CA MET A 12 -14.13 -32.16 7.26
C MET A 12 -15.23 -33.15 7.65
N ARG A 13 -15.54 -33.18 8.93
CA ARG A 13 -16.73 -33.84 9.45
C ARG A 13 -17.98 -33.11 8.95
N ARG A 14 -18.90 -33.90 8.37
CA ARG A 14 -20.25 -33.47 8.01
C ARG A 14 -21.04 -33.19 9.30
N PHE A 15 -21.61 -31.99 9.40
CA PHE A 15 -22.76 -31.75 10.28
C PHE A 15 -24.04 -31.83 9.43
N THR A 16 -24.92 -32.75 9.82
CA THR A 16 -26.22 -32.97 9.24
C THR A 16 -27.30 -32.26 10.09
N ASN A 17 -28.28 -31.73 9.36
CA ASN A 17 -29.67 -31.41 9.75
C ASN A 17 -29.93 -30.19 10.64
N PHE A 18 -30.61 -29.20 10.05
CA PHE A 18 -31.80 -28.61 10.64
C PHE A 18 -32.90 -28.43 9.58
N ASP A 19 -34.10 -28.79 9.98
CA ASP A 19 -35.33 -28.99 9.23
C ASP A 19 -35.88 -27.76 8.52
N THR A 20 -36.44 -27.99 7.35
CA THR A 20 -37.34 -27.10 6.59
C THR A 20 -38.79 -27.41 7.01
N PRO A 21 -39.69 -26.44 7.02
CA PRO A 21 -41.08 -26.71 6.65
C PRO A 21 -41.41 -26.11 5.25
N ALA A 22 -42.22 -26.93 4.58
CA ALA A 22 -42.67 -26.78 3.21
C ALA A 22 -43.89 -25.85 3.07
N ASP A 23 -44.18 -25.57 1.77
CA ASP A 23 -45.45 -25.24 1.15
C ASP A 23 -45.85 -23.78 0.98
N ALA A 24 -45.76 -23.30 -0.28
CA ALA A 24 -46.91 -22.93 -1.12
C ALA A 24 -46.46 -22.32 -2.48
N GLU A 25 -46.72 -23.04 -3.55
CA GLU A 25 -46.89 -22.56 -4.95
C GLU A 25 -48.37 -22.50 -5.34
N PRO A 26 -48.75 -22.13 -6.57
CA PRO A 26 -48.41 -20.96 -7.44
C PRO A 26 -49.67 -20.30 -8.03
N ARG A 27 -49.51 -19.25 -8.86
CA ARG A 27 -50.37 -18.80 -9.99
C ARG A 27 -49.94 -17.36 -10.41
N GLY A 28 -49.69 -16.93 -11.62
CA GLY A 28 -50.12 -17.28 -12.94
C GLY A 28 -49.76 -16.04 -13.78
N GLU A 29 -49.16 -16.26 -14.97
CA GLU A 29 -48.92 -15.26 -16.03
C GLU A 29 -50.25 -14.89 -16.73
N PRO A 30 -50.34 -13.89 -17.63
CA PRO A 30 -49.44 -13.69 -18.77
C PRO A 30 -49.28 -12.23 -19.34
N GLY A 31 -48.23 -12.01 -20.12
CA GLY A 31 -48.36 -11.45 -21.45
C GLY A 31 -48.14 -9.94 -21.69
N GLY A 32 -47.15 -9.59 -22.54
CA GLY A 32 -47.12 -8.38 -23.29
C GLY A 32 -45.76 -7.79 -23.66
N GLU A 33 -45.15 -8.26 -24.73
CA GLU A 33 -44.18 -7.52 -25.57
C GLU A 33 -44.93 -6.78 -26.70
N PRO A 34 -44.30 -5.98 -27.63
CA PRO A 34 -43.02 -5.24 -27.58
C PRO A 34 -43.16 -3.77 -28.09
N GLY A 35 -42.11 -2.99 -27.99
CA GLY A 35 -42.08 -1.68 -28.66
C GLY A 35 -40.68 -1.07 -28.76
N ALA A 36 -40.09 -1.21 -29.93
CA ALA A 36 -38.84 -0.58 -30.36
C ALA A 36 -39.02 0.90 -30.77
N LEU A 37 -37.88 1.58 -30.85
CA LEU A 37 -37.50 2.81 -31.58
C LEU A 37 -36.90 3.86 -30.59
N SER A 38 -35.81 4.53 -30.83
CA SER A 38 -34.99 4.96 -31.93
C SER A 38 -34.10 6.13 -31.46
N ARG A 39 -32.81 6.03 -31.73
CA ARG A 39 -31.86 7.06 -32.20
C ARG A 39 -31.83 8.50 -31.70
N ARG A 40 -30.62 8.88 -31.31
CA ARG A 40 -29.86 10.12 -31.61
C ARG A 40 -30.37 11.47 -31.09
N THR A 41 -29.53 12.17 -30.31
CA THR A 41 -29.10 13.52 -30.70
C THR A 41 -27.77 13.91 -30.00
N VAL A 42 -26.79 14.24 -30.84
CA VAL A 42 -25.54 14.94 -30.50
C VAL A 42 -25.84 16.43 -30.45
N VAL A 43 -25.40 17.12 -29.41
CA VAL A 43 -25.23 18.59 -29.49
C VAL A 43 -23.84 18.96 -28.99
N ARG A 44 -23.04 19.43 -29.91
CA ARG A 44 -21.85 20.27 -29.70
C ARG A 44 -22.30 21.69 -29.42
N SER A 45 -21.65 22.40 -28.53
CA SER A 45 -21.47 23.84 -28.66
C SER A 45 -20.20 24.31 -27.96
N ALA A 46 -19.42 24.96 -28.77
CA ALA A 46 -18.20 25.72 -28.44
C ALA A 46 -18.55 27.21 -28.27
N GLY A 47 -17.64 27.95 -27.68
CA GLY A 47 -17.58 29.40 -27.73
C GLY A 47 -17.65 30.04 -26.34
N ALA A 48 -16.87 31.01 -25.93
CA ALA A 48 -15.84 31.89 -26.42
C ALA A 48 -15.54 32.88 -25.28
N ALA A 49 -14.38 33.41 -25.29
CA ALA A 49 -13.77 34.34 -24.35
C ALA A 49 -14.49 35.71 -24.25
N ALA A 50 -14.33 36.41 -23.12
CA ALA A 50 -14.27 37.84 -23.10
C ALA A 50 -13.42 38.38 -21.93
N LEU A 51 -12.53 39.26 -22.26
CA LEU A 51 -11.68 40.13 -21.46
C LEU A 51 -12.49 41.27 -20.77
N GLY A 52 -12.03 41.73 -19.61
CA GLY A 52 -12.49 42.97 -19.01
C GLY A 52 -11.53 43.46 -17.92
N ALA A 53 -10.87 44.56 -18.24
CA ALA A 53 -9.88 45.25 -17.42
C ALA A 53 -10.49 46.35 -16.51
N GLY A 54 -9.76 46.64 -15.42
CA GLY A 54 -9.67 48.00 -14.85
C GLY A 54 -10.50 48.26 -13.60
N VAL A 55 -9.98 48.78 -12.49
CA VAL A 55 -9.55 50.11 -12.16
C VAL A 55 -9.21 50.22 -10.66
N SER A 56 -8.20 50.98 -10.37
CA SER A 56 -7.65 51.36 -9.07
C SER A 56 -8.59 52.10 -8.13
N GLY A 57 -8.36 51.97 -6.82
CA GLY A 57 -8.91 52.87 -5.79
C GLY A 57 -8.13 52.77 -4.48
N CYS A 58 -7.40 53.86 -4.15
CA CYS A 58 -6.68 54.10 -2.90
C CYS A 58 -7.59 54.39 -1.72
N GLY A 59 -7.16 54.07 -0.50
CA GLY A 59 -7.72 54.65 0.71
C GLY A 59 -7.32 54.01 2.02
N GLY A 60 -6.38 54.59 2.74
CA GLY A 60 -6.34 54.93 4.15
C GLY A 60 -6.29 53.85 5.24
N ALA A 61 -5.19 53.77 5.96
CA ALA A 61 -5.05 53.12 7.28
C ALA A 61 -5.70 53.93 8.40
N PRO A 62 -5.98 53.31 9.59
CA PRO A 62 -5.13 53.65 10.72
C PRO A 62 -4.69 52.46 11.58
N GLU A 63 -3.58 52.72 12.25
CA GLU A 63 -2.83 51.92 13.17
C GLU A 63 -3.61 51.43 14.40
N GLY A 64 -3.40 50.16 14.78
CA GLY A 64 -3.88 49.57 16.03
C GLY A 64 -2.90 48.53 16.55
N ARG A 65 -2.32 48.84 17.69
CA ARG A 65 -1.31 48.16 18.50
C ARG A 65 -1.24 46.63 18.46
N ALA A 66 -0.04 46.17 18.30
CA ALA A 66 0.43 44.78 18.42
C ALA A 66 0.19 44.20 19.82
N ALA A 67 -0.44 43.02 19.86
CA ALA A 67 -0.34 42.10 20.99
C ALA A 67 0.62 40.97 20.58
N SER A 68 1.68 40.84 21.35
CA SER A 68 2.74 39.82 21.25
C SER A 68 2.16 38.42 21.43
N THR A 69 2.13 37.60 20.39
CA THR A 69 1.99 36.16 20.50
C THR A 69 3.33 35.51 20.09
N ARG A 70 4.03 35.00 21.10
CA ARG A 70 5.20 34.16 20.92
C ARG A 70 4.81 32.85 20.24
N GLY A 71 5.43 32.59 19.09
CA GLY A 71 6.02 31.30 18.74
C GLY A 71 5.11 30.13 18.40
N LEU A 72 4.45 30.20 17.22
CA LEU A 72 4.19 29.00 16.42
C LEU A 72 5.05 29.10 15.16
N PRO A 73 5.69 28.03 14.70
CA PRO A 73 6.45 28.07 13.47
C PRO A 73 5.51 28.41 12.32
N ARG A 74 5.73 29.57 11.68
CA ARG A 74 5.06 29.96 10.47
C ARG A 74 5.47 28.98 9.37
N TYR A 75 4.52 28.19 8.88
CA TYR A 75 4.65 27.55 7.59
C TYR A 75 4.74 28.64 6.53
N GLY A 76 5.96 28.91 6.05
CA GLY A 76 6.20 29.78 4.92
C GLY A 76 5.72 29.13 3.62
N PRO A 77 5.58 29.92 2.52
CA PRO A 77 5.08 29.44 1.22
C PRO A 77 6.06 28.48 0.49
N ASP A 78 7.01 27.87 1.17
CA ASP A 78 8.11 27.08 0.59
C ASP A 78 7.93 25.54 0.72
N GLY A 79 6.70 25.03 0.49
CA GLY A 79 6.49 23.61 0.27
C GLY A 79 7.38 23.04 -0.86
N SER A 80 7.86 23.90 -1.79
CA SER A 80 8.78 23.53 -2.85
C SER A 80 10.21 23.26 -2.37
N ALA A 81 10.68 23.88 -1.27
CA ALA A 81 12.01 23.65 -0.72
C ALA A 81 12.07 22.36 0.09
N VAL A 82 11.02 22.04 0.86
CA VAL A 82 10.91 20.78 1.60
C VAL A 82 10.75 19.60 0.63
N ALA A 83 9.94 19.74 -0.41
CA ALA A 83 9.78 18.72 -1.45
C ALA A 83 11.08 18.53 -2.26
N ARG A 84 11.81 19.61 -2.59
CA ARG A 84 13.13 19.52 -3.25
C ARG A 84 14.17 18.86 -2.35
N ARG A 85 14.24 19.21 -1.05
CA ARG A 85 15.14 18.55 -0.08
C ARG A 85 14.79 17.07 0.11
N ALA A 86 13.51 16.70 0.13
CA ALA A 86 13.08 15.30 0.18
C ALA A 86 13.44 14.56 -1.12
N GLN A 87 13.28 15.18 -2.29
CA GLN A 87 13.72 14.63 -3.57
C GLN A 87 15.25 14.55 -3.68
N GLU A 88 15.98 15.55 -3.20
CA GLU A 88 17.45 15.53 -3.14
C GLU A 88 17.95 14.50 -2.13
N ALA A 89 17.34 14.36 -0.97
CA ALA A 89 17.65 13.30 -0.02
C ALA A 89 17.34 11.91 -0.59
N ALA A 90 16.32 11.77 -1.43
CA ALA A 90 16.03 10.54 -2.16
C ALA A 90 17.04 10.27 -3.29
N ARG A 91 17.57 11.34 -3.93
CA ARG A 91 18.56 11.26 -5.01
C ARG A 91 19.96 10.83 -4.55
N VAL A 92 20.28 10.93 -3.27
CA VAL A 92 21.65 10.79 -2.74
C VAL A 92 21.80 9.59 -1.80
N ARG A 93 20.85 8.67 -1.71
CA ARG A 93 21.06 7.46 -0.88
C ARG A 93 21.72 6.39 -1.70
N PRO A 94 23.03 6.14 -1.51
CA PRO A 94 23.70 5.05 -2.16
C PRO A 94 23.09 3.72 -1.70
N PHE A 95 23.03 2.75 -2.59
CA PHE A 95 22.70 1.37 -2.28
C PHE A 95 23.54 0.82 -1.09
N ALA A 96 24.73 1.33 -0.89
CA ALA A 96 25.71 0.94 0.14
C ALA A 96 25.47 1.55 1.54
N GLY A 97 24.25 1.86 1.93
CA GLY A 97 23.93 2.30 3.29
C GLY A 97 23.83 1.14 4.28
N ASP A 98 23.68 1.45 5.59
CA ASP A 98 23.44 0.44 6.65
C ASP A 98 22.08 -0.25 6.49
N ARG A 99 21.16 0.42 5.82
CA ARG A 99 19.79 -0.05 5.52
C ARG A 99 19.49 0.11 4.06
N GLN A 100 18.71 -0.82 3.52
CA GLN A 100 18.32 -0.73 2.12
C GLN A 100 17.38 0.45 1.88
N ALA A 101 17.66 1.21 0.84
CA ALA A 101 16.74 2.24 0.32
C ALA A 101 15.45 1.58 -0.20
N GLY A 102 14.36 2.36 -0.25
CA GLY A 102 13.04 1.86 -0.68
C GLY A 102 12.14 1.42 0.47
N VAL A 103 12.65 1.30 1.71
CA VAL A 103 11.84 1.06 2.91
C VAL A 103 11.36 2.39 3.49
N SER A 104 12.23 3.12 4.21
CA SER A 104 11.88 4.39 4.87
C SER A 104 12.21 5.64 4.04
N THR A 105 12.74 5.48 2.82
CA THR A 105 12.95 6.60 1.89
C THR A 105 11.62 7.12 1.35
N PRO A 106 11.54 8.37 0.88
CA PRO A 106 10.33 8.89 0.23
C PRO A 106 9.81 7.94 -0.86
N GLN A 107 8.49 7.78 -0.92
CA GLN A 107 7.84 6.88 -1.86
C GLN A 107 7.90 7.45 -3.27
N GLN A 108 8.46 6.69 -4.22
CA GLN A 108 8.53 7.05 -5.63
C GLN A 108 7.20 6.72 -6.33
N ARG A 109 7.00 7.31 -7.51
CA ARG A 109 5.73 7.23 -8.23
C ARG A 109 5.42 5.83 -8.76
N HIS A 110 6.44 5.08 -9.19
CA HIS A 110 6.27 3.77 -9.79
C HIS A 110 6.99 2.71 -8.97
N VAL A 111 6.37 1.54 -8.88
CA VAL A 111 6.94 0.33 -8.30
C VAL A 111 6.80 -0.82 -9.27
N LEU A 112 7.78 -1.70 -9.30
CA LEU A 112 7.65 -3.06 -9.81
C LEU A 112 8.15 -4.00 -8.71
N LEU A 113 7.29 -4.88 -8.26
CA LEU A 113 7.64 -5.94 -7.34
C LEU A 113 7.78 -7.24 -8.11
N LEU A 114 8.92 -7.90 -7.97
CA LEU A 114 9.20 -9.22 -8.51
C LEU A 114 9.40 -10.22 -7.38
N ALA A 115 8.82 -11.40 -7.54
CA ALA A 115 9.20 -12.57 -6.78
C ALA A 115 9.97 -13.53 -7.68
N TYR A 116 11.01 -14.14 -7.12
CA TYR A 116 11.82 -15.13 -7.82
C TYR A 116 11.79 -16.45 -7.06
N ASP A 117 11.75 -17.55 -7.80
CA ASP A 117 12.13 -18.86 -7.30
C ASP A 117 13.57 -19.13 -7.73
N LEU A 118 14.40 -19.57 -6.81
CA LEU A 118 15.77 -19.99 -7.11
C LEU A 118 15.73 -21.42 -7.69
N ASP A 119 16.61 -21.71 -8.67
CA ASP A 119 16.75 -23.06 -9.23
C ASP A 119 17.05 -24.09 -8.14
N GLU A 120 17.83 -23.66 -7.15
CA GLU A 120 18.14 -24.42 -5.95
C GLU A 120 17.93 -23.54 -4.72
N PRO A 121 16.79 -23.71 -3.99
CA PRO A 121 16.49 -22.89 -2.81
C PRO A 121 17.32 -23.33 -1.60
N ARG A 122 18.61 -22.98 -1.63
CA ARG A 122 19.58 -23.28 -0.56
C ARG A 122 20.52 -22.10 -0.30
N PRO A 123 21.11 -22.00 0.89
CA PRO A 123 21.96 -20.87 1.28
C PRO A 123 23.10 -20.56 0.30
N ALA A 124 23.72 -21.58 -0.33
CA ALA A 124 24.80 -21.35 -1.28
C ALA A 124 24.35 -20.63 -2.56
N ALA A 125 23.23 -21.05 -3.16
CA ALA A 125 22.66 -20.39 -4.33
C ALA A 125 22.17 -18.98 -4.01
N LEU A 126 21.57 -18.80 -2.83
CA LEU A 126 21.17 -17.49 -2.33
C LEU A 126 22.38 -16.56 -2.19
N ARG A 127 23.47 -16.99 -1.54
CA ARG A 127 24.72 -16.20 -1.43
C ARG A 127 25.27 -15.79 -2.80
N THR A 128 25.27 -16.71 -3.77
CA THR A 128 25.72 -16.43 -5.13
C THR A 128 24.87 -15.33 -5.79
N THR A 129 23.55 -15.43 -5.72
CA THR A 129 22.63 -14.45 -6.27
C THR A 129 22.79 -13.10 -5.58
N LEU A 130 22.83 -13.05 -4.25
CA LEU A 130 23.02 -11.81 -3.49
C LEU A 130 24.37 -11.16 -3.77
N GLY A 131 25.44 -11.95 -3.98
CA GLY A 131 26.75 -11.45 -4.40
C GLY A 131 26.69 -10.75 -5.76
N ARG A 132 26.01 -11.35 -6.76
CA ARG A 132 25.78 -10.74 -8.08
C ARG A 132 24.96 -9.45 -7.98
N PHE A 133 23.95 -9.42 -7.11
CA PHE A 133 23.16 -8.21 -6.86
C PHE A 133 24.00 -7.11 -6.21
N THR A 134 24.81 -7.46 -5.20
CA THR A 134 25.70 -6.51 -4.53
C THR A 134 26.66 -5.85 -5.50
N SER A 135 27.18 -6.61 -6.48
CA SER A 135 28.08 -6.07 -7.51
C SER A 135 27.36 -5.19 -8.54
N ALA A 136 26.12 -5.50 -8.89
CA ALA A 136 25.38 -4.81 -9.96
C ALA A 136 24.62 -3.55 -9.48
N LEU A 137 24.04 -3.60 -8.31
CA LEU A 137 23.10 -2.57 -7.83
C LEU A 137 23.72 -1.18 -7.70
N PRO A 138 24.97 -1.00 -7.23
CA PRO A 138 25.56 0.34 -7.16
C PRO A 138 25.59 1.06 -8.53
N GLY A 139 26.00 0.34 -9.59
CA GLY A 139 26.00 0.89 -10.95
C GLY A 139 24.59 1.25 -11.44
N LEU A 140 23.64 0.35 -11.30
CA LEU A 140 22.26 0.56 -11.72
C LEU A 140 21.62 1.76 -11.01
N VAL A 141 21.84 1.90 -9.71
CA VAL A 141 21.28 3.02 -8.92
C VAL A 141 21.94 4.34 -9.32
N GLU A 142 23.25 4.35 -9.60
CA GLU A 142 23.95 5.56 -10.06
C GLU A 142 23.52 5.97 -11.46
N GLU A 143 23.44 5.05 -12.42
CA GLU A 143 22.95 5.32 -13.77
C GLU A 143 21.53 5.90 -13.76
N ALA A 144 20.66 5.36 -12.91
CA ALA A 144 19.27 5.78 -12.76
C ALA A 144 19.04 6.86 -11.68
N ARG A 145 20.09 7.57 -11.26
CA ARG A 145 20.04 8.56 -10.17
C ARG A 145 19.02 9.68 -10.41
N ARG A 146 18.85 10.13 -11.66
CA ARG A 146 17.86 11.16 -12.01
C ARG A 146 16.42 10.69 -11.83
N ALA A 147 16.17 9.40 -12.00
CA ALA A 147 14.87 8.77 -11.78
C ALA A 147 14.68 8.33 -10.32
N ALA A 148 15.65 8.62 -9.44
CA ALA A 148 15.63 8.26 -8.02
C ALA A 148 15.38 6.75 -7.80
N LEU A 149 16.01 5.87 -8.59
CA LEU A 149 15.87 4.43 -8.46
C LEU A 149 16.28 3.97 -7.06
N THR A 150 15.42 3.18 -6.44
CA THR A 150 15.76 2.37 -5.26
C THR A 150 15.42 0.91 -5.54
N VAL A 151 16.27 0.02 -5.02
CA VAL A 151 16.05 -1.42 -5.10
C VAL A 151 16.15 -1.98 -3.70
N THR A 152 15.12 -2.73 -3.29
CA THR A 152 15.02 -3.35 -1.97
C THR A 152 14.91 -4.86 -2.16
N VAL A 153 15.79 -5.62 -1.52
CA VAL A 153 15.87 -7.08 -1.62
C VAL A 153 15.44 -7.70 -0.30
N ALA A 154 14.44 -8.58 -0.36
CA ALA A 154 14.00 -9.39 0.77
C ALA A 154 14.10 -10.88 0.42
N VAL A 155 14.36 -11.70 1.43
CA VAL A 155 14.47 -13.15 1.33
C VAL A 155 13.24 -13.80 1.92
N GLY A 156 12.63 -14.71 1.18
CA GLY A 156 11.45 -15.46 1.58
C GLY A 156 11.70 -16.50 2.67
N PRO A 157 10.68 -17.27 3.07
CA PRO A 157 10.77 -18.28 4.11
C PRO A 157 11.79 -19.38 3.82
N GLY A 158 12.41 -19.91 4.87
CA GLY A 158 13.23 -21.12 4.81
C GLY A 158 14.70 -20.96 4.38
N LEU A 159 15.12 -19.76 3.93
CA LEU A 159 16.47 -19.55 3.38
C LEU A 159 17.43 -18.84 4.35
N LEU A 160 16.92 -18.16 5.36
CA LEU A 160 17.73 -17.47 6.37
C LEU A 160 17.75 -18.25 7.67
N ARG A 161 18.94 -18.41 8.24
CA ARG A 161 19.18 -19.18 9.49
C ARG A 161 18.93 -18.31 10.73
N THR A 162 19.33 -17.06 10.71
CA THR A 162 19.35 -16.17 11.89
C THR A 162 18.23 -15.14 11.88
N ALA A 163 17.47 -15.02 10.81
CA ALA A 163 16.29 -14.17 10.67
C ALA A 163 15.15 -15.01 10.06
N PRO A 164 14.53 -15.92 10.83
CA PRO A 164 13.50 -16.81 10.30
C PRO A 164 12.31 -15.99 9.80
N VAL A 165 11.87 -16.30 8.59
CA VAL A 165 10.70 -15.69 7.96
C VAL A 165 9.51 -16.63 8.13
N PRO A 166 8.48 -16.29 8.90
CA PRO A 166 7.32 -17.13 9.09
C PRO A 166 6.46 -17.16 7.81
N HIS A 167 5.74 -18.24 7.57
CA HIS A 167 4.65 -18.25 6.62
C HIS A 167 3.46 -17.47 7.20
N LEU A 168 2.79 -16.68 6.36
CA LEU A 168 1.56 -16.04 6.77
C LEU A 168 0.41 -17.07 6.77
N PRO A 169 -0.50 -17.02 7.75
CA PRO A 169 -1.71 -17.83 7.72
C PRO A 169 -2.64 -17.38 6.59
N ILE A 170 -3.58 -18.25 6.22
CA ILE A 170 -4.71 -17.87 5.39
C ILE A 170 -5.73 -17.16 6.30
N PHE A 171 -6.18 -15.98 5.87
CA PHE A 171 -7.16 -15.19 6.61
C PHE A 171 -8.56 -15.39 6.03
N ALA A 172 -9.59 -15.14 6.85
CA ALA A 172 -10.96 -15.12 6.35
C ALA A 172 -11.11 -14.07 5.23
N GLY A 173 -11.76 -14.46 4.15
CA GLY A 173 -11.91 -13.61 2.96
C GLY A 173 -10.73 -13.64 1.98
N ASP A 174 -9.65 -14.38 2.26
CA ASP A 174 -8.58 -14.61 1.30
C ASP A 174 -9.07 -15.46 0.11
N ARG A 175 -8.74 -15.02 -1.11
CA ARG A 175 -8.94 -15.74 -2.38
C ARG A 175 -7.62 -15.80 -3.13
N LEU A 176 -6.59 -16.33 -2.47
CA LEU A 176 -5.23 -16.31 -2.94
C LEU A 176 -5.05 -17.19 -4.18
N ASP A 177 -4.48 -16.59 -5.22
CA ASP A 177 -3.93 -17.30 -6.37
C ASP A 177 -2.53 -17.79 -6.04
N PRO A 178 -2.28 -19.11 -5.99
CA PRO A 178 -0.95 -19.63 -5.69
C PRO A 178 0.15 -19.12 -6.63
N ALA A 179 -0.19 -18.82 -7.89
CA ALA A 179 0.74 -18.26 -8.85
C ALA A 179 1.19 -16.82 -8.48
N GLY A 180 0.38 -16.09 -7.72
CA GLY A 180 0.68 -14.75 -7.21
C GLY A 180 1.19 -14.71 -5.77
N CYS A 181 1.64 -15.85 -5.21
CA CYS A 181 2.02 -15.97 -3.81
C CYS A 181 3.45 -16.48 -3.62
N GLY A 182 4.06 -16.09 -2.48
CA GLY A 182 5.39 -16.57 -2.06
C GLY A 182 6.52 -16.06 -2.94
N GLY A 183 7.63 -16.80 -2.90
CA GLY A 183 8.88 -16.56 -3.62
C GLY A 183 10.08 -16.65 -2.67
N ASP A 184 11.20 -17.12 -3.19
CA ASP A 184 12.48 -17.24 -2.47
C ASP A 184 13.13 -15.86 -2.28
N LEU A 185 12.96 -14.97 -3.27
CA LEU A 185 13.38 -13.59 -3.22
C LEU A 185 12.21 -12.68 -3.60
N LEU A 186 12.06 -11.57 -2.87
CA LEU A 186 11.16 -10.47 -3.22
C LEU A 186 12.03 -9.25 -3.49
N VAL A 187 11.92 -8.67 -4.69
CA VAL A 187 12.72 -7.50 -5.07
C VAL A 187 11.78 -6.37 -5.48
N GLN A 188 11.85 -5.27 -4.74
CA GLN A 188 11.10 -4.06 -5.00
C GLN A 188 11.96 -3.06 -5.74
N PHE A 189 11.52 -2.63 -6.91
CA PHE A 189 12.13 -1.57 -7.70
C PHE A 189 11.20 -0.37 -7.66
N CYS A 190 11.69 0.80 -7.23
CA CYS A 190 10.90 2.03 -7.24
C CYS A 190 11.66 3.14 -7.95
N ALA A 191 10.97 3.91 -8.79
CA ALA A 191 11.55 5.08 -9.47
C ALA A 191 10.47 6.12 -9.84
N ALA A 192 10.92 7.24 -10.38
CA ALA A 192 10.04 8.30 -10.86
C ALA A 192 9.28 7.90 -12.14
N ASP A 193 9.82 6.96 -12.93
CA ASP A 193 9.22 6.51 -14.19
C ASP A 193 9.23 4.98 -14.34
N PRO A 194 8.29 4.41 -15.14
CA PRO A 194 8.14 2.97 -15.27
C PRO A 194 9.24 2.30 -16.11
N ALA A 195 9.88 3.03 -17.04
CA ALA A 195 10.93 2.45 -17.89
C ALA A 195 12.17 2.13 -17.06
N THR A 196 12.54 3.04 -16.14
CA THR A 196 13.66 2.82 -15.20
C THR A 196 13.42 1.58 -14.32
N VAL A 197 12.21 1.40 -13.75
CA VAL A 197 11.94 0.20 -12.94
C VAL A 197 11.98 -1.08 -13.79
N ALA A 198 11.46 -1.05 -15.01
CA ALA A 198 11.49 -2.21 -15.91
C ALA A 198 12.92 -2.56 -16.36
N GLY A 199 13.75 -1.57 -16.69
CA GLY A 199 15.15 -1.76 -17.07
C GLY A 199 15.98 -2.37 -15.95
N ALA A 200 15.90 -1.81 -14.73
CA ALA A 200 16.60 -2.33 -13.57
C ALA A 200 16.15 -3.75 -13.20
N ALA A 201 14.85 -4.03 -13.29
CA ALA A 201 14.29 -5.36 -13.03
C ALA A 201 14.79 -6.39 -14.06
N GLY A 202 14.82 -6.04 -15.36
CA GLY A 202 15.37 -6.89 -16.41
C GLY A 202 16.85 -7.22 -16.18
N GLU A 203 17.63 -6.24 -15.75
CA GLU A 203 19.05 -6.42 -15.45
C GLU A 203 19.29 -7.35 -14.26
N LEU A 204 18.54 -7.21 -13.17
CA LEU A 204 18.65 -8.11 -12.02
C LEU A 204 18.14 -9.51 -12.33
N THR A 205 17.07 -9.64 -13.13
CA THR A 205 16.55 -10.95 -13.55
C THR A 205 17.60 -11.77 -14.27
N ARG A 206 18.41 -11.18 -15.17
CA ARG A 206 19.51 -11.86 -15.85
C ARG A 206 20.63 -12.33 -14.91
N ARG A 207 20.72 -11.77 -13.71
CA ARG A 207 21.73 -12.11 -12.68
C ARG A 207 21.21 -13.08 -11.62
N THR A 208 19.92 -13.36 -11.61
CA THR A 208 19.30 -14.30 -10.67
C THR A 208 19.54 -15.73 -11.14
N ALA A 209 19.98 -16.58 -10.23
CA ALA A 209 20.04 -18.03 -10.47
C ALA A 209 18.66 -18.62 -10.17
N GLY A 210 17.73 -18.44 -11.11
CA GLY A 210 16.33 -18.82 -10.96
C GLY A 210 15.44 -18.07 -11.93
N GLY A 211 14.12 -18.20 -11.75
CA GLY A 211 13.09 -17.62 -12.60
C GLY A 211 12.19 -16.63 -11.87
N VAL A 212 11.54 -15.75 -12.62
CA VAL A 212 10.47 -14.89 -12.08
C VAL A 212 9.25 -15.77 -11.80
N ARG A 213 8.84 -15.85 -10.55
CA ARG A 213 7.64 -16.53 -10.11
C ARG A 213 6.38 -15.68 -10.43
N TRP A 214 6.39 -14.42 -10.01
CA TRP A 214 5.34 -13.46 -10.33
C TRP A 214 5.89 -12.03 -10.32
N ARG A 215 5.13 -11.13 -10.92
CA ARG A 215 5.43 -9.71 -10.96
C ARG A 215 4.16 -8.88 -10.76
N GLN A 216 4.29 -7.75 -10.08
CA GLN A 216 3.20 -6.80 -9.95
C GLN A 216 3.73 -5.38 -10.09
N PRO A 217 3.38 -4.67 -11.16
CA PRO A 217 3.59 -3.23 -11.25
C PRO A 217 2.56 -2.49 -10.40
N GLY A 218 2.95 -1.30 -9.94
CA GLY A 218 2.07 -0.39 -9.22
C GLY A 218 2.48 1.06 -9.42
N PHE A 219 1.57 1.96 -9.10
CA PHE A 219 1.78 3.40 -9.27
C PHE A 219 1.06 4.21 -8.20
N LEU A 220 1.55 5.44 -8.00
CA LEU A 220 0.84 6.47 -7.26
C LEU A 220 0.21 7.46 -8.25
N PRO A 221 -1.01 7.95 -8.00
CA PRO A 221 -1.57 9.03 -8.80
C PRO A 221 -0.70 10.28 -8.68
N PRO A 222 -0.77 11.21 -9.64
CA PRO A 222 -0.15 12.51 -9.50
C PRO A 222 -0.60 13.16 -8.19
N THR A 223 0.38 13.44 -7.31
CA THR A 223 0.11 14.00 -5.98
C THR A 223 0.96 15.25 -5.81
N PRO A 224 0.38 16.38 -5.42
CA PRO A 224 1.15 17.58 -5.14
C PRO A 224 2.19 17.32 -4.03
N PRO A 225 3.36 17.98 -4.08
CA PRO A 225 4.37 17.85 -3.05
C PRO A 225 3.82 18.12 -1.65
N GLY A 226 4.20 17.29 -0.67
CA GLY A 226 3.78 17.43 0.72
C GLY A 226 2.37 16.93 1.03
N GLN A 227 1.65 16.38 0.04
CA GLN A 227 0.36 15.74 0.28
C GLN A 227 0.48 14.21 0.33
N THR A 228 -0.40 13.59 1.10
CA THR A 228 -0.53 12.13 1.11
C THR A 228 -1.23 11.65 -0.15
N PRO A 229 -0.70 10.66 -0.87
CA PRO A 229 -1.33 10.09 -2.07
C PRO A 229 -2.70 9.49 -1.76
N ARG A 230 -3.56 9.44 -2.78
CA ARG A 230 -4.85 8.76 -2.69
C ARG A 230 -4.76 7.36 -3.26
N ASN A 231 -5.47 6.43 -2.64
CA ASN A 231 -5.66 5.08 -3.16
C ASN A 231 -6.76 5.04 -4.25
N VAL A 232 -7.03 3.85 -4.79
CA VAL A 232 -8.04 3.64 -5.85
C VAL A 232 -9.47 4.02 -5.44
N LEU A 233 -9.78 4.07 -4.14
CA LEU A 233 -11.06 4.53 -3.61
C LEU A 233 -11.13 6.05 -3.44
N GLY A 234 -10.03 6.77 -3.72
CA GLY A 234 -9.93 8.22 -3.62
C GLY A 234 -9.64 8.74 -2.21
N PHE A 235 -9.41 7.88 -1.23
CA PHE A 235 -9.03 8.27 0.12
C PHE A 235 -7.51 8.42 0.25
N LYS A 236 -7.06 9.34 1.10
CA LYS A 236 -5.64 9.49 1.43
C LYS A 236 -5.15 8.26 2.18
N ASP A 237 -4.03 7.67 1.71
CA ASP A 237 -3.47 6.44 2.27
C ASP A 237 -2.03 6.66 2.72
N GLY A 238 -1.76 6.35 3.98
CA GLY A 238 -0.46 6.58 4.62
C GLY A 238 -0.47 7.56 5.78
N THR A 239 -1.60 8.21 6.08
CA THR A 239 -1.74 9.23 7.15
C THR A 239 -1.33 8.75 8.55
N ALA A 240 -1.42 7.45 8.83
CA ALA A 240 -1.05 6.84 10.10
C ALA A 240 0.28 6.05 10.04
N ASN A 241 1.12 6.28 9.03
CA ASN A 241 2.45 5.72 8.99
C ASN A 241 3.32 6.27 10.14
N PRO A 242 4.27 5.48 10.67
CA PRO A 242 5.25 5.98 11.62
C PRO A 242 6.07 7.11 11.00
N ALA A 243 6.36 8.13 11.78
CA ALA A 243 7.30 9.17 11.39
C ALA A 243 8.72 8.57 11.20
N PRO A 244 9.63 9.22 10.46
CA PRO A 244 10.97 8.68 10.21
C PRO A 244 11.72 8.27 11.47
N GLU A 245 11.63 9.05 12.53
CA GLU A 245 12.24 8.79 13.86
C GLU A 245 11.60 7.60 14.58
N GLU A 246 10.32 7.33 14.35
CA GLU A 246 9.60 6.19 14.91
C GLU A 246 9.95 4.87 14.19
N CYS A 247 10.49 4.94 12.97
CA CYS A 247 10.87 3.75 12.20
C CYS A 247 11.94 2.90 12.91
N GLU A 248 12.82 3.53 13.71
CA GLU A 248 13.79 2.81 14.54
C GLU A 248 13.12 1.87 15.53
N ARG A 249 12.01 2.31 16.07
CA ARG A 249 11.26 1.54 17.08
C ARG A 249 10.38 0.47 16.45
N TRP A 250 9.73 0.75 15.32
CA TRP A 250 8.63 -0.06 14.82
C TRP A 250 8.96 -0.87 13.57
N VAL A 251 9.91 -0.39 12.76
CA VAL A 251 10.22 -0.95 11.45
C VAL A 251 11.49 -1.77 11.45
N TRP A 252 12.60 -1.22 11.95
CA TRP A 252 13.90 -1.85 11.90
C TRP A 252 14.13 -2.78 13.11
N ASP A 253 14.70 -3.95 12.86
CA ASP A 253 15.17 -4.83 13.93
C ASP A 253 16.61 -4.49 14.35
N SER A 254 17.12 -5.20 15.36
CA SER A 254 18.49 -4.99 15.90
C SER A 254 19.60 -5.36 14.90
N ARG A 255 19.29 -6.06 13.81
CA ARG A 255 20.23 -6.40 12.75
C ARG A 255 20.25 -5.36 11.64
N GLY A 256 19.40 -4.35 11.67
CA GLY A 256 19.22 -3.36 10.62
C GLY A 256 18.35 -3.82 9.46
N GLY A 257 17.68 -4.97 9.57
CA GLY A 257 16.71 -5.48 8.63
C GLY A 257 15.26 -5.19 9.06
N THR A 258 14.31 -5.65 8.27
CA THR A 258 12.87 -5.51 8.54
C THR A 258 12.08 -6.60 7.82
N TYR A 259 10.93 -6.99 8.34
CA TYR A 259 10.02 -7.87 7.61
C TYR A 259 9.16 -7.07 6.64
N LEU A 260 9.03 -7.59 5.43
CA LEU A 260 8.13 -7.12 4.38
C LEU A 260 6.96 -8.09 4.26
N VAL A 261 5.75 -7.57 4.39
CA VAL A 261 4.52 -8.27 4.00
C VAL A 261 3.98 -7.63 2.74
N VAL A 262 3.63 -8.48 1.78
CA VAL A 262 3.02 -8.09 0.50
C VAL A 262 1.62 -8.66 0.42
N ARG A 263 0.64 -7.83 0.05
CA ARG A 263 -0.70 -8.29 -0.32
C ARG A 263 -1.12 -7.63 -1.62
N ARG A 264 -1.52 -8.41 -2.60
CA ARG A 264 -2.22 -7.92 -3.79
C ARG A 264 -3.71 -7.97 -3.49
N VAL A 265 -4.30 -6.79 -3.31
CA VAL A 265 -5.69 -6.61 -2.89
C VAL A 265 -6.50 -6.11 -4.07
N HIS A 266 -7.35 -6.95 -4.62
CA HIS A 266 -8.37 -6.51 -5.57
C HIS A 266 -9.40 -5.65 -4.84
N VAL A 267 -9.87 -4.59 -5.48
CA VAL A 267 -10.84 -3.65 -4.93
C VAL A 267 -12.00 -3.51 -5.90
N ASP A 268 -13.20 -3.83 -5.45
CA ASP A 268 -14.43 -3.53 -6.18
C ASP A 268 -14.75 -2.03 -6.06
N VAL A 269 -14.12 -1.27 -6.96
CA VAL A 269 -14.24 0.20 -6.99
C VAL A 269 -15.65 0.62 -7.37
N ALA A 270 -16.33 -0.15 -8.23
CA ALA A 270 -17.67 0.21 -8.72
C ALA A 270 -18.70 0.07 -7.60
N ASP A 271 -18.72 -1.04 -6.90
CA ASP A 271 -19.64 -1.29 -5.78
C ASP A 271 -19.38 -0.33 -4.62
N PHE A 272 -18.11 -0.05 -4.31
CA PHE A 272 -17.79 0.94 -3.29
C PHE A 272 -18.23 2.35 -3.69
N ALA A 273 -18.02 2.75 -4.96
CA ALA A 273 -18.42 4.06 -5.47
C ALA A 273 -19.94 4.24 -5.57
N ALA A 274 -20.71 3.15 -5.65
CA ALA A 274 -22.17 3.19 -5.63
C ALA A 274 -22.74 3.59 -4.25
N LEU A 275 -21.95 3.47 -3.17
CA LEU A 275 -22.35 3.97 -1.86
C LEU A 275 -22.43 5.50 -1.84
N PRO A 276 -23.40 6.10 -1.11
CA PRO A 276 -23.37 7.52 -0.81
C PRO A 276 -22.04 7.94 -0.16
N LEU A 277 -21.54 9.15 -0.43
CA LEU A 277 -20.25 9.62 0.08
C LEU A 277 -20.14 9.47 1.61
N SER A 278 -21.18 9.80 2.35
CA SER A 278 -21.21 9.65 3.81
C SER A 278 -20.97 8.18 4.25
N ARG A 279 -21.53 7.23 3.52
CA ARG A 279 -21.31 5.80 3.80
C ARG A 279 -19.88 5.36 3.44
N GLN A 280 -19.31 5.84 2.33
CA GLN A 280 -17.90 5.59 2.01
C GLN A 280 -16.99 6.11 3.13
N GLU A 281 -17.26 7.31 3.64
CA GLU A 281 -16.51 7.92 4.75
C GLU A 281 -16.69 7.15 6.07
N GLU A 282 -17.89 6.65 6.36
CA GLU A 282 -18.17 5.81 7.54
C GLU A 282 -17.42 4.47 7.46
N VAL A 283 -17.38 3.81 6.29
CA VAL A 283 -16.64 2.55 6.07
C VAL A 283 -15.14 2.76 6.32
N ILE A 284 -14.58 3.84 5.83
CA ILE A 284 -13.15 4.14 6.03
C ILE A 284 -12.89 4.72 7.43
N GLY A 285 -13.77 5.61 7.93
CA GLY A 285 -13.62 6.35 9.17
C GLY A 285 -12.95 7.71 8.99
N ARG A 286 -12.80 8.20 7.75
CA ARG A 286 -12.18 9.48 7.41
C ARG A 286 -12.98 10.22 6.34
N HIS A 287 -12.86 11.53 6.33
CA HIS A 287 -13.36 12.36 5.23
C HIS A 287 -12.54 12.14 3.96
N ARG A 288 -13.24 11.92 2.85
CA ARG A 288 -12.60 11.70 1.54
C ARG A 288 -11.94 12.98 1.01
N ALA A 289 -12.51 14.11 1.30
CA ALA A 289 -12.06 15.41 0.78
C ALA A 289 -10.64 15.77 1.27
N ASP A 290 -10.40 15.71 2.57
CA ASP A 290 -9.18 16.19 3.22
C ASP A 290 -8.37 15.10 3.94
N GLY A 291 -8.98 13.93 4.19
CA GLY A 291 -8.36 12.82 4.91
C GLY A 291 -8.42 12.94 6.44
N ALA A 292 -9.12 13.97 6.99
CA ALA A 292 -9.33 14.07 8.42
C ALA A 292 -10.14 12.87 8.94
N PRO A 293 -9.87 12.34 10.15
CA PRO A 293 -10.74 11.35 10.75
C PRO A 293 -12.13 11.94 10.98
N LEU A 294 -13.16 11.11 10.95
CA LEU A 294 -14.51 11.55 11.31
C LEU A 294 -14.49 12.16 12.71
N GLY A 295 -15.01 13.38 12.85
CA GLY A 295 -14.94 14.18 14.07
C GLY A 295 -13.66 15.00 14.24
N GLY A 296 -12.68 14.84 13.35
CA GLY A 296 -11.48 15.69 13.24
C GLY A 296 -11.64 16.77 12.18
N SER A 297 -10.61 17.61 12.05
CA SER A 297 -10.58 18.74 11.10
C SER A 297 -9.34 18.76 10.19
N ARG A 298 -8.32 17.96 10.50
CA ARG A 298 -7.06 17.89 9.75
C ARG A 298 -6.66 16.44 9.49
N GLU A 299 -5.98 16.21 8.38
CA GLU A 299 -5.52 14.89 7.94
C GLU A 299 -4.81 14.07 9.03
N HIS A 300 -3.93 14.72 9.79
CA HIS A 300 -3.09 14.07 10.80
C HIS A 300 -3.64 14.18 12.23
N ASP A 301 -4.89 14.62 12.41
CA ASP A 301 -5.53 14.58 13.73
C ASP A 301 -5.62 13.12 14.20
N GLN A 302 -5.41 12.94 15.51
CA GLN A 302 -5.57 11.61 16.13
C GLN A 302 -7.07 11.24 16.14
N PRO A 303 -7.45 10.09 15.58
CA PRO A 303 -8.84 9.65 15.59
C PRO A 303 -9.33 9.41 17.03
N ASP A 304 -10.42 10.08 17.42
CA ASP A 304 -11.09 9.78 18.70
C ASP A 304 -12.03 8.58 18.53
N MET A 305 -11.57 7.41 19.00
CA MET A 305 -12.34 6.17 18.88
C MET A 305 -13.50 6.08 19.86
N PHE A 306 -13.64 7.01 20.81
CA PHE A 306 -14.67 7.00 21.85
C PHE A 306 -15.69 8.13 21.69
N ALA A 307 -15.43 9.10 20.83
CA ALA A 307 -16.35 10.19 20.55
C ALA A 307 -17.73 9.68 20.11
N LYS A 308 -18.76 10.29 20.67
CA LYS A 308 -20.16 9.97 20.37
C LYS A 308 -20.95 11.21 19.95
N THR A 309 -21.92 10.98 19.09
CA THR A 309 -22.91 12.00 18.72
C THR A 309 -23.85 12.26 19.89
N PRO A 310 -24.63 13.36 19.86
CA PRO A 310 -25.66 13.62 20.89
C PRO A 310 -26.68 12.46 21.04
N GLN A 311 -26.87 11.65 19.99
CA GLN A 311 -27.73 10.46 20.01
C GLN A 311 -27.04 9.21 20.52
N GLY A 312 -25.81 9.31 21.07
CA GLY A 312 -25.04 8.20 21.66
C GLY A 312 -24.34 7.27 20.65
N ARG A 313 -24.41 7.52 19.33
CA ARG A 313 -23.70 6.73 18.31
C ARG A 313 -22.23 7.14 18.23
N TYR A 314 -21.33 6.18 17.95
CA TYR A 314 -19.93 6.50 17.71
C TYR A 314 -19.76 7.39 16.46
N VAL A 315 -18.95 8.43 16.56
CA VAL A 315 -18.61 9.32 15.45
C VAL A 315 -17.83 8.55 14.38
N ILE A 316 -16.83 7.75 14.80
CA ILE A 316 -16.18 6.76 13.94
C ILE A 316 -16.87 5.41 14.18
N PRO A 317 -17.60 4.87 13.18
CA PRO A 317 -18.39 3.67 13.36
C PRO A 317 -17.59 2.47 13.88
N PRO A 318 -18.22 1.50 14.61
CA PRO A 318 -17.51 0.31 15.11
C PRO A 318 -16.84 -0.54 14.03
N HIS A 319 -17.39 -0.53 12.81
CA HIS A 319 -16.89 -1.30 11.67
C HIS A 319 -16.00 -0.50 10.73
N ALA A 320 -15.64 0.73 11.09
CA ALA A 320 -14.76 1.56 10.28
C ALA A 320 -13.34 0.98 10.19
N HIS A 321 -12.77 1.01 8.98
CA HIS A 321 -11.42 0.51 8.69
C HIS A 321 -10.36 1.03 9.68
N ILE A 322 -10.32 2.37 9.90
CA ILE A 322 -9.30 2.94 10.80
C ILE A 322 -9.47 2.52 12.26
N ARG A 323 -10.66 2.11 12.69
CA ARG A 323 -10.90 1.59 14.03
C ARG A 323 -10.32 0.19 14.18
N ALA A 324 -10.57 -0.70 13.22
CA ALA A 324 -10.03 -2.05 13.23
C ALA A 324 -8.51 -2.08 13.08
N ALA A 325 -7.93 -1.12 12.35
CA ALA A 325 -6.49 -0.97 12.14
C ALA A 325 -5.78 -0.09 13.19
N ALA A 326 -6.47 0.35 14.24
CA ALA A 326 -5.96 1.35 15.17
C ALA A 326 -4.74 0.86 15.97
N PRO A 327 -3.62 1.61 16.02
CA PRO A 327 -2.38 1.18 16.69
C PRO A 327 -2.54 0.92 18.19
N HIS A 328 -3.46 1.61 18.88
CA HIS A 328 -3.66 1.40 20.32
C HIS A 328 -4.11 -0.02 20.68
N LEU A 329 -4.71 -0.75 19.72
CA LEU A 329 -5.09 -2.15 19.88
C LEU A 329 -3.89 -3.11 19.90
N ASP A 330 -2.72 -2.62 19.49
CA ASP A 330 -1.45 -3.35 19.46
C ASP A 330 -0.38 -2.65 20.32
N GLY A 331 -0.76 -2.00 21.43
CA GLY A 331 0.17 -1.31 22.32
C GLY A 331 0.90 -0.13 21.65
N GLY A 332 0.31 0.48 20.64
CA GLY A 332 0.90 1.57 19.87
C GLY A 332 1.82 1.12 18.74
N ALA A 333 1.99 -0.19 18.52
CA ALA A 333 2.83 -0.72 17.46
C ALA A 333 2.29 -0.33 16.07
N ARG A 334 3.20 -0.01 15.16
CA ARG A 334 2.89 0.47 13.80
C ARG A 334 3.71 -0.28 12.77
N MET A 335 3.15 -0.42 11.58
CA MET A 335 3.86 -0.84 10.37
C MET A 335 3.99 0.33 9.42
N LEU A 336 5.11 0.45 8.72
CA LEU A 336 5.31 1.42 7.65
C LEU A 336 4.69 0.87 6.36
N ARG A 337 3.62 1.49 5.90
CA ARG A 337 2.90 1.06 4.70
C ARG A 337 3.33 1.88 3.49
N ARG A 338 3.59 1.19 2.39
CA ARG A 338 3.87 1.77 1.07
C ARG A 338 2.87 1.19 0.08
N GLY A 339 1.62 1.65 0.15
CA GLY A 339 0.57 1.23 -0.76
C GLY A 339 0.77 1.85 -2.16
N TYR A 340 0.51 1.06 -3.20
CA TYR A 340 0.46 1.51 -4.59
C TYR A 340 -0.84 1.03 -5.21
N SER A 341 -1.43 1.85 -6.07
CA SER A 341 -2.51 1.37 -6.93
C SER A 341 -1.94 0.45 -8.00
N TYR A 342 -2.68 -0.58 -8.40
CA TYR A 342 -2.38 -1.37 -9.58
C TYR A 342 -3.61 -1.47 -10.49
N ASP A 343 -3.35 -1.67 -11.79
CA ASP A 343 -4.37 -1.86 -12.82
C ASP A 343 -3.83 -2.89 -13.82
N ASN A 344 -4.37 -4.10 -13.75
CA ASN A 344 -4.07 -5.21 -14.66
C ASN A 344 -5.19 -5.41 -15.70
N GLY A 345 -6.15 -4.48 -15.79
CA GLY A 345 -7.30 -4.53 -16.68
C GLY A 345 -8.64 -4.37 -15.96
N ALA A 346 -9.75 -4.53 -16.68
CA ALA A 346 -11.07 -4.19 -16.20
C ALA A 346 -11.46 -4.89 -14.89
N ASP A 347 -11.07 -6.17 -14.74
CA ASP A 347 -11.51 -7.03 -13.64
C ASP A 347 -10.41 -7.28 -12.60
N ASP A 348 -9.25 -6.61 -12.70
CA ASP A 348 -8.14 -6.79 -11.75
C ASP A 348 -7.44 -5.47 -11.45
N ARG A 349 -8.08 -4.65 -10.62
CA ARG A 349 -7.59 -3.38 -10.11
C ARG A 349 -7.57 -3.39 -8.60
N GLY A 350 -6.69 -2.57 -8.01
CA GLY A 350 -6.70 -2.50 -6.56
C GLY A 350 -5.44 -1.91 -5.94
N LEU A 351 -5.06 -2.48 -4.80
CA LEU A 351 -3.96 -2.05 -3.97
C LEU A 351 -2.85 -3.12 -3.93
N LEU A 352 -1.65 -2.76 -4.34
CA LEU A 352 -0.43 -3.47 -3.98
C LEU A 352 0.01 -2.93 -2.60
N PHE A 353 -0.34 -3.68 -1.57
CA PHE A 353 -0.02 -3.34 -0.20
C PHE A 353 1.36 -3.89 0.17
N LEU A 354 2.28 -3.00 0.51
CA LEU A 354 3.61 -3.31 1.03
C LEU A 354 3.68 -2.77 2.46
N ALA A 355 4.01 -3.60 3.43
CA ALA A 355 4.13 -3.19 4.82
C ALA A 355 5.43 -3.69 5.44
N TYR A 356 6.15 -2.79 6.08
CA TYR A 356 7.43 -3.05 6.74
C TYR A 356 7.28 -2.94 8.24
N MET A 357 7.80 -3.91 8.98
CA MET A 357 7.65 -3.99 10.42
C MET A 357 8.76 -4.85 11.05
N ARG A 358 9.08 -4.55 12.29
CA ARG A 358 10.06 -5.32 13.07
C ARG A 358 9.62 -6.77 13.34
N ASP A 359 8.30 -6.98 13.52
CA ASP A 359 7.72 -8.27 13.84
C ASP A 359 6.48 -8.53 12.97
N PRO A 360 6.49 -9.56 12.10
CA PRO A 360 5.38 -9.86 11.21
C PRO A 360 4.12 -10.33 11.95
N ALA A 361 4.21 -10.74 13.22
CA ALA A 361 3.04 -11.04 14.04
C ALA A 361 2.11 -9.83 14.22
N LEU A 362 2.64 -8.60 14.13
CA LEU A 362 1.80 -7.39 14.10
C LEU A 362 0.83 -7.42 12.92
N PHE A 363 1.32 -7.73 11.72
CA PHE A 363 0.46 -7.83 10.54
C PHE A 363 -0.62 -8.90 10.73
N VAL A 364 -0.25 -10.06 11.25
CA VAL A 364 -1.19 -11.17 11.47
C VAL A 364 -2.34 -10.73 12.39
N ARG A 365 -2.05 -10.09 13.52
CA ARG A 365 -3.08 -9.61 14.46
C ARG A 365 -3.99 -8.54 13.83
N VAL A 366 -3.40 -7.57 13.11
CA VAL A 366 -4.17 -6.52 12.43
C VAL A 366 -5.05 -7.12 11.36
N GLN A 367 -4.51 -8.02 10.50
CA GLN A 367 -5.27 -8.63 9.41
C GLN A 367 -6.41 -9.54 9.91
N GLN A 368 -6.21 -10.31 10.99
CA GLN A 368 -7.28 -11.09 11.62
C GLN A 368 -8.42 -10.16 12.06
N ARG A 369 -8.09 -9.08 12.72
CA ARG A 369 -9.07 -8.10 13.22
C ARG A 369 -9.81 -7.38 12.08
N LEU A 370 -9.10 -7.06 10.98
CA LEU A 370 -9.71 -6.51 9.76
C LEU A 370 -10.70 -7.52 9.16
N ALA A 371 -10.30 -8.77 9.02
CA ALA A 371 -11.18 -9.82 8.47
C ALA A 371 -12.47 -10.03 9.30
N GLU A 372 -12.41 -9.79 10.61
CA GLU A 372 -13.56 -9.97 11.51
C GLU A 372 -14.46 -8.74 11.60
N ARG A 373 -13.91 -7.51 11.48
CA ARG A 373 -14.62 -6.30 11.94
C ARG A 373 -14.66 -5.16 10.94
N ASP A 374 -13.88 -5.23 9.86
CA ASP A 374 -13.76 -4.15 8.90
C ASP A 374 -14.82 -4.25 7.80
N GLU A 375 -15.70 -3.26 7.71
CA GLU A 375 -16.73 -3.23 6.68
C GLU A 375 -16.14 -3.10 5.26
N LEU A 376 -14.93 -2.53 5.14
CA LEU A 376 -14.21 -2.45 3.85
C LEU A 376 -13.95 -3.85 3.26
N SER A 377 -13.85 -4.89 4.10
CA SER A 377 -13.66 -6.29 3.67
C SER A 377 -14.74 -6.80 2.70
N ARG A 378 -15.89 -6.12 2.62
CA ARG A 378 -16.98 -6.45 1.66
C ARG A 378 -16.65 -6.04 0.22
N PHE A 379 -15.69 -5.14 0.04
CA PHE A 379 -15.34 -4.53 -1.24
C PHE A 379 -13.93 -4.89 -1.70
N ILE A 380 -13.26 -5.81 -0.99
CA ILE A 380 -11.88 -6.18 -1.29
C ILE A 380 -11.68 -7.70 -1.26
N GLU A 381 -10.75 -8.18 -2.08
CA GLU A 381 -10.30 -9.57 -2.08
C GLU A 381 -8.77 -9.61 -2.08
N HIS A 382 -8.17 -10.35 -1.18
CA HIS A 382 -6.74 -10.60 -1.20
C HIS A 382 -6.44 -11.73 -2.19
N ARG A 383 -5.83 -11.39 -3.34
CA ARG A 383 -5.54 -12.33 -4.43
C ARG A 383 -4.09 -12.77 -4.50
N GLY A 384 -3.17 -12.08 -3.82
CA GLY A 384 -1.76 -12.45 -3.73
C GLY A 384 -1.19 -12.17 -2.34
N SER A 385 -0.20 -12.96 -1.93
CA SER A 385 0.41 -12.86 -0.60
C SER A 385 1.85 -13.32 -0.62
N ALA A 386 2.76 -12.52 -0.04
CA ALA A 386 4.12 -12.94 0.20
C ALA A 386 4.65 -12.30 1.50
N VAL A 387 5.67 -12.93 2.07
CA VAL A 387 6.40 -12.39 3.21
C VAL A 387 7.90 -12.64 2.99
N GLY A 388 8.73 -11.68 3.38
CA GLY A 388 10.17 -11.80 3.30
C GLY A 388 10.86 -10.95 4.36
N TYR A 389 12.11 -11.26 4.63
CA TYR A 389 12.99 -10.44 5.45
C TYR A 389 13.86 -9.58 4.55
N VAL A 390 13.65 -8.27 4.60
CA VAL A 390 14.51 -7.29 3.95
C VAL A 390 15.85 -7.29 4.65
N LEU A 391 16.89 -7.61 3.89
CA LEU A 391 18.24 -7.68 4.41
C LEU A 391 18.72 -6.30 4.88
N PRO A 392 19.64 -6.21 5.86
CA PRO A 392 20.38 -5.00 6.12
C PRO A 392 21.04 -4.46 4.85
N GLY A 393 21.35 -3.18 4.81
CA GLY A 393 22.07 -2.60 3.69
C GLY A 393 23.48 -3.19 3.51
N ALA A 394 24.05 -3.04 2.32
CA ALA A 394 25.32 -3.67 1.98
C ALA A 394 26.52 -3.12 2.80
N ALA A 395 26.54 -1.81 3.11
CA ALA A 395 27.57 -1.16 3.96
C ALA A 395 29.01 -1.67 3.70
N GLY A 396 29.38 -1.82 2.41
CA GLY A 396 30.68 -2.34 1.98
C GLY A 396 30.85 -3.88 2.08
N ARG A 397 29.81 -4.63 2.42
CA ARG A 397 29.77 -6.09 2.48
C ARG A 397 28.73 -6.65 1.50
N PRO A 398 28.81 -7.92 1.11
CA PRO A 398 27.74 -8.55 0.32
C PRO A 398 26.39 -8.48 1.06
N LEU A 399 25.30 -8.27 0.33
CA LEU A 399 23.94 -8.38 0.88
C LEU A 399 23.75 -9.72 1.58
N GLY A 400 23.15 -9.71 2.77
CA GLY A 400 22.90 -10.92 3.54
C GLY A 400 24.13 -11.50 4.24
N ALA A 401 25.29 -10.81 4.24
CA ALA A 401 26.46 -11.25 4.97
C ALA A 401 26.14 -11.47 6.45
N GLY A 402 26.43 -12.69 6.96
CA GLY A 402 26.13 -13.11 8.33
C GLY A 402 24.68 -13.60 8.57
N LEU A 403 23.81 -13.56 7.57
CA LEU A 403 22.41 -14.03 7.69
C LEU A 403 22.16 -15.31 6.89
N VAL A 404 22.94 -15.52 5.83
CA VAL A 404 22.82 -16.64 4.87
C VAL A 404 23.87 -17.71 5.11
#